data_683a08a375133d2d194d232cd80a4759
#
_entry.id   683a08a375133d2d194d232cd80a4759
#
_cell.length_a   1.000
_cell.length_b   1.000
_cell.length_c   1.000
_cell.angle_alpha   90.00
_cell.angle_beta   90.00
_cell.angle_gamma   90.00
#
_symmetry.space_group_name_H-M   'P 1'
#
loop_
_entity.id
_entity.type
_entity.pdbx_description
1 polymer ?
#
loop_
_entity_poly.entity_id
_entity_poly.type
_entity_poly.pdbx_seq_one_letter_code
_entity_poly.pdbx_strand_id
1 'polypeptide(L)'
;MTGPVSLTTVFPGLVWAMAALALVQVLRRAALWRAGAAASVPWLSGLASLPRRYLVDVHHVVARDGYASRMHAVVAGGMLAASLLTALAILPPLGGFRPYWGVVAAAFGVMAAGSLMVGARRYPVKKPRLSAGRFQILPFLLLAYALGGTLTALLLALGAGGIALPFTLALAAAGGLGLAFEVRH
;
A
#
# COMPACT_ATOMS: atom_id res chain seq x y z
N MET A 1 -31.00 -9.28 12.18
CA MET A 1 -30.60 -8.13 13.01
C MET A 1 -29.15 -7.82 12.66
N THR A 2 -28.92 -6.83 11.77
CA THR A 2 -27.58 -6.35 11.44
C THR A 2 -27.14 -5.43 12.58
N GLY A 3 -26.30 -5.96 13.46
CA GLY A 3 -25.62 -5.13 14.46
C GLY A 3 -24.81 -4.01 13.78
N PRO A 4 -24.47 -2.92 14.51
CA PRO A 4 -23.70 -1.82 13.94
C PRO A 4 -22.40 -2.36 13.35
N VAL A 5 -22.09 -1.99 12.10
CA VAL A 5 -20.87 -2.41 11.42
C VAL A 5 -19.69 -1.96 12.29
N SER A 6 -18.95 -2.93 12.81
CA SER A 6 -17.80 -2.65 13.67
C SER A 6 -16.70 -1.99 12.84
N LEU A 7 -16.16 -0.87 13.30
CA LEU A 7 -15.04 -0.18 12.64
C LEU A 7 -13.79 -1.07 12.52
N THR A 8 -13.67 -2.11 13.37
CA THR A 8 -12.65 -3.15 13.25
C THR A 8 -12.82 -4.04 12.01
N THR A 9 -14.00 -4.06 11.38
CA THR A 9 -14.26 -4.76 10.11
C THR A 9 -14.22 -3.81 8.92
N VAL A 10 -14.51 -2.52 9.12
CA VAL A 10 -14.51 -1.53 8.03
C VAL A 10 -13.10 -1.32 7.47
N PHE A 11 -12.08 -1.19 8.33
CA PHE A 11 -10.72 -0.95 7.87
C PHE A 11 -10.14 -2.14 7.07
N PRO A 12 -10.22 -3.41 7.54
CA PRO A 12 -9.89 -4.56 6.70
C PRO A 12 -10.71 -4.62 5.41
N GLY A 13 -12.01 -4.36 5.46
CA GLY A 13 -12.88 -4.32 4.29
C GLY A 13 -12.41 -3.30 3.24
N LEU A 14 -11.96 -2.11 3.67
CA LEU A 14 -11.35 -1.11 2.81
C LEU A 14 -10.10 -1.65 2.10
N VAL A 15 -9.21 -2.33 2.82
CA VAL A 15 -7.97 -2.90 2.23
C VAL A 15 -8.31 -3.98 1.20
N TRP A 16 -9.32 -4.81 1.46
CA TRP A 16 -9.81 -5.77 0.47
C TRP A 16 -10.41 -5.09 -0.76
N ALA A 17 -11.17 -4.01 -0.58
CA ALA A 17 -11.70 -3.21 -1.70
C ALA A 17 -10.57 -2.59 -2.55
N MET A 18 -9.52 -2.09 -1.91
CA MET A 18 -8.32 -1.59 -2.59
C MET A 18 -7.62 -2.70 -3.38
N ALA A 19 -7.44 -3.87 -2.79
CA ALA A 19 -6.83 -5.03 -3.46
C ALA A 19 -7.66 -5.47 -4.67
N ALA A 20 -8.98 -5.52 -4.54
CA ALA A 20 -9.90 -5.84 -5.63
C ALA A 20 -9.81 -4.80 -6.77
N LEU A 21 -9.80 -3.50 -6.43
CA LEU A 21 -9.63 -2.43 -7.42
C LEU A 21 -8.29 -2.54 -8.15
N ALA A 22 -7.19 -2.76 -7.42
CA ALA A 22 -5.87 -2.95 -8.01
C ALA A 22 -5.85 -4.18 -8.94
N LEU A 23 -6.44 -5.29 -8.51
CA LEU A 23 -6.56 -6.50 -9.33
C LEU A 23 -7.34 -6.23 -10.62
N VAL A 24 -8.46 -5.52 -10.55
CA VAL A 24 -9.22 -5.13 -11.76
C VAL A 24 -8.37 -4.32 -12.71
N GLN A 25 -7.56 -3.38 -12.22
CA GLN A 25 -6.66 -2.60 -13.07
C GLN A 25 -5.57 -3.46 -13.72
N VAL A 26 -4.97 -4.38 -12.96
CA VAL A 26 -3.98 -5.35 -13.48
C VAL A 26 -4.61 -6.24 -14.56
N LEU A 27 -5.81 -6.78 -14.32
CA LEU A 27 -6.51 -7.63 -15.28
C LEU A 27 -6.87 -6.87 -16.58
N ARG A 28 -7.32 -5.61 -16.45
CA ARG A 28 -7.56 -4.73 -17.60
C ARG A 28 -6.29 -4.54 -18.43
N ARG A 29 -5.15 -4.34 -17.79
CA ARG A 29 -3.86 -4.24 -18.47
C ARG A 29 -3.44 -5.56 -19.12
N ALA A 30 -3.58 -6.67 -18.41
CA ALA A 30 -3.28 -8.00 -18.95
C ALA A 30 -4.16 -8.32 -20.18
N ALA A 31 -5.39 -7.82 -20.22
CA ALA A 31 -6.27 -7.99 -21.37
C ALA A 31 -5.71 -7.33 -22.65
N LEU A 32 -4.90 -6.27 -22.53
CA LEU A 32 -4.23 -5.65 -23.69
C LEU A 32 -3.21 -6.58 -24.34
N TRP A 33 -2.63 -7.53 -23.60
CA TRP A 33 -1.70 -8.52 -24.15
C TRP A 33 -2.38 -9.49 -25.12
N ARG A 34 -3.72 -9.66 -25.02
CA ARG A 34 -4.51 -10.48 -25.95
C ARG A 34 -4.60 -9.87 -27.35
N ALA A 35 -4.37 -8.57 -27.48
CA ALA A 35 -4.34 -7.88 -28.78
C ALA A 35 -3.00 -8.04 -29.52
N GLY A 36 -1.98 -8.58 -28.85
CA GLY A 36 -0.66 -8.83 -29.44
C GLY A 36 -0.58 -10.15 -30.20
N ALA A 37 0.53 -10.37 -30.90
CA ALA A 37 0.82 -11.64 -31.53
C ALA A 37 0.90 -12.77 -30.50
N ALA A 38 0.39 -13.96 -30.87
CA ALA A 38 0.46 -15.12 -29.99
C ALA A 38 1.93 -15.48 -29.70
N ALA A 39 2.29 -15.53 -28.43
CA ALA A 39 3.61 -15.94 -27.98
C ALA A 39 3.47 -17.07 -26.94
N SER A 40 4.35 -18.06 -27.04
CA SER A 40 4.42 -19.07 -25.99
C SER A 40 5.06 -18.48 -24.75
N VAL A 41 4.27 -18.31 -23.69
CA VAL A 41 4.75 -17.77 -22.41
C VAL A 41 4.92 -18.92 -21.42
N PRO A 42 6.14 -19.16 -20.90
CA PRO A 42 6.37 -20.19 -19.90
C PRO A 42 5.91 -19.68 -18.51
N TRP A 43 4.60 -19.68 -18.28
CA TRP A 43 3.97 -19.09 -17.09
C TRP A 43 4.53 -19.62 -15.78
N LEU A 44 4.75 -20.95 -15.66
CA LEU A 44 5.22 -21.55 -14.41
C LEU A 44 6.65 -21.09 -14.08
N SER A 45 7.57 -21.10 -15.04
CA SER A 45 8.93 -20.62 -14.82
C SER A 45 8.97 -19.10 -14.64
N GLY A 46 8.09 -18.36 -15.30
CA GLY A 46 7.90 -16.94 -15.12
C GLY A 46 7.47 -16.61 -13.67
N LEU A 47 6.43 -17.27 -13.18
CA LEU A 47 5.95 -17.11 -11.79
C LEU A 47 7.01 -17.54 -10.76
N ALA A 48 7.68 -18.67 -10.97
CA ALA A 48 8.74 -19.13 -10.08
C ALA A 48 9.94 -18.16 -10.02
N SER A 49 10.20 -17.43 -11.11
CA SER A 49 11.28 -16.45 -11.17
C SER A 49 10.90 -15.07 -10.56
N LEU A 50 9.61 -14.78 -10.32
CA LEU A 50 9.16 -13.47 -9.81
C LEU A 50 9.86 -13.04 -8.50
N PRO A 51 9.99 -13.90 -7.47
CA PRO A 51 10.66 -13.49 -6.23
C PRO A 51 12.10 -13.03 -6.49
N ARG A 52 12.85 -13.80 -7.28
CA ARG A 52 14.23 -13.45 -7.64
C ARG A 52 14.29 -12.16 -8.44
N ARG A 53 13.46 -12.02 -9.47
CA ARG A 53 13.41 -10.82 -10.30
C ARG A 53 13.05 -9.59 -9.49
N TYR A 54 12.06 -9.69 -8.62
CA TYR A 54 11.66 -8.58 -7.78
C TYR A 54 12.71 -8.24 -6.71
N LEU A 55 13.22 -9.26 -5.99
CA LEU A 55 14.13 -9.04 -4.86
C LEU A 55 15.57 -8.78 -5.28
N VAL A 56 16.01 -9.29 -6.42
CA VAL A 56 17.40 -9.16 -6.88
C VAL A 56 17.49 -8.21 -8.07
N ASP A 57 16.83 -8.50 -9.19
CA ASP A 57 17.06 -7.77 -10.45
C ASP A 57 16.56 -6.33 -10.36
N VAL A 58 15.36 -6.11 -9.84
CA VAL A 58 14.82 -4.75 -9.63
C VAL A 58 15.63 -3.99 -8.60
N HIS A 59 16.07 -4.64 -7.51
CA HIS A 59 16.90 -3.99 -6.50
C HIS A 59 18.31 -3.66 -7.00
N HIS A 60 18.90 -4.45 -7.89
CA HIS A 60 20.17 -4.11 -8.52
C HIS A 60 20.12 -2.77 -9.28
N VAL A 61 19.03 -2.50 -9.98
CA VAL A 61 18.85 -1.21 -10.68
C VAL A 61 18.67 -0.07 -9.67
N VAL A 62 17.88 -0.29 -8.62
CA VAL A 62 17.62 0.70 -7.56
C VAL A 62 18.82 0.89 -6.65
N ALA A 63 19.65 -0.14 -6.44
CA ALA A 63 20.84 -0.13 -5.59
C ALA A 63 21.95 0.84 -6.07
N ARG A 64 21.91 1.30 -7.32
CA ARG A 64 22.81 2.36 -7.82
C ARG A 64 22.67 3.68 -7.05
N ASP A 65 21.56 3.90 -6.38
CA ASP A 65 21.33 5.00 -5.47
C ASP A 65 20.90 4.42 -4.11
N GLY A 66 21.83 4.35 -3.16
CA GLY A 66 21.58 3.72 -1.85
C GLY A 66 20.45 4.38 -1.05
N TYR A 67 20.19 5.68 -1.26
CA TYR A 67 19.02 6.33 -0.67
C TYR A 67 17.73 5.84 -1.32
N ALA A 68 17.68 5.74 -2.66
CA ALA A 68 16.52 5.25 -3.39
C ALA A 68 16.19 3.81 -3.03
N SER A 69 17.22 2.95 -2.88
CA SER A 69 17.06 1.56 -2.48
C SER A 69 16.40 1.45 -1.10
N ARG A 70 16.94 2.13 -0.10
CA ARG A 70 16.37 2.14 1.27
C ARG A 70 14.96 2.70 1.29
N MET A 71 14.74 3.84 0.66
CA MET A 71 13.44 4.46 0.53
C MET A 71 12.41 3.49 -0.08
N HIS A 72 12.77 2.82 -1.18
CA HIS A 72 11.90 1.86 -1.85
C HIS A 72 11.59 0.66 -0.95
N ALA A 73 12.60 0.07 -0.30
CA ALA A 73 12.42 -1.05 0.61
C ALA A 73 11.50 -0.70 1.80
N VAL A 74 11.67 0.48 2.39
CA VAL A 74 10.88 0.93 3.54
C VAL A 74 9.43 1.23 3.12
N VAL A 75 9.20 1.91 1.97
CA VAL A 75 7.84 2.19 1.49
C VAL A 75 7.14 0.91 1.05
N ALA A 76 7.74 0.15 0.15
CA ALA A 76 7.10 -1.03 -0.43
C ALA A 76 6.94 -2.15 0.60
N GLY A 77 7.98 -2.39 1.42
CA GLY A 77 7.92 -3.36 2.51
C GLY A 77 6.89 -2.96 3.57
N GLY A 78 6.89 -1.70 3.99
CA GLY A 78 5.90 -1.15 4.93
C GLY A 78 4.47 -1.24 4.39
N MET A 79 4.26 -0.86 3.12
CA MET A 79 2.95 -0.94 2.47
C MET A 79 2.44 -2.39 2.40
N LEU A 80 3.30 -3.31 1.96
CA LEU A 80 2.93 -4.73 1.87
C LEU A 80 2.58 -5.31 3.24
N ALA A 81 3.45 -5.09 4.23
CA ALA A 81 3.24 -5.58 5.60
C ALA A 81 1.97 -4.97 6.22
N ALA A 82 1.79 -3.65 6.15
CA ALA A 82 0.64 -2.96 6.72
C ALA A 82 -0.67 -3.40 6.06
N SER A 83 -0.70 -3.49 4.72
CA SER A 83 -1.89 -3.92 3.99
C SER A 83 -2.23 -5.38 4.28
N LEU A 84 -1.25 -6.28 4.29
CA LEU A 84 -1.46 -7.70 4.60
C LEU A 84 -1.96 -7.90 6.03
N LEU A 85 -1.31 -7.28 7.01
CA LEU A 85 -1.74 -7.35 8.40
C LEU A 85 -3.15 -6.79 8.57
N THR A 86 -3.45 -5.64 7.95
CA THR A 86 -4.81 -5.07 8.01
C THR A 86 -5.84 -6.00 7.37
N ALA A 87 -5.53 -6.58 6.21
CA ALA A 87 -6.43 -7.51 5.54
C ALA A 87 -6.72 -8.76 6.39
N LEU A 88 -5.71 -9.29 7.10
CA LEU A 88 -5.86 -10.43 8.00
C LEU A 88 -6.72 -10.11 9.24
N ALA A 89 -6.83 -8.84 9.64
CA ALA A 89 -7.69 -8.41 10.75
C ALA A 89 -9.20 -8.60 10.47
N ILE A 90 -9.60 -8.99 9.25
CA ILE A 90 -10.97 -9.46 8.94
C ILE A 90 -11.32 -10.72 9.75
N LEU A 91 -10.32 -11.49 10.16
CA LEU A 91 -10.50 -12.66 11.01
C LEU A 91 -10.81 -12.22 12.43
N PRO A 92 -11.94 -12.64 13.03
CA PRO A 92 -12.41 -12.15 14.34
C PRO A 92 -11.36 -12.24 15.46
N PRO A 93 -10.55 -13.32 15.58
CA PRO A 93 -9.52 -13.39 16.61
C PRO A 93 -8.47 -12.29 16.51
N LEU A 94 -8.11 -11.87 15.30
CA LEU A 94 -7.10 -10.83 15.05
C LEU A 94 -7.72 -9.44 15.18
N GLY A 95 -8.84 -9.19 14.51
CA GLY A 95 -9.53 -7.89 14.51
C GLY A 95 -10.03 -7.47 15.89
N GLY A 96 -10.40 -8.42 16.74
CA GLY A 96 -10.81 -8.19 18.13
C GLY A 96 -9.63 -8.01 19.11
N PHE A 97 -8.42 -8.37 18.72
CA PHE A 97 -7.24 -8.34 19.60
C PHE A 97 -6.51 -6.99 19.50
N ARG A 98 -6.72 -6.11 20.49
CA ARG A 98 -6.14 -4.75 20.50
C ARG A 98 -4.64 -4.68 20.25
N PRO A 99 -3.78 -5.51 20.89
CA PRO A 99 -2.34 -5.49 20.63
C PRO A 99 -1.96 -5.75 19.17
N TYR A 100 -2.78 -6.52 18.44
CA TYR A 100 -2.58 -6.73 17.00
C TYR A 100 -2.62 -5.41 16.20
N TRP A 101 -3.53 -4.50 16.57
CA TRP A 101 -3.61 -3.18 15.95
C TRP A 101 -2.38 -2.32 16.23
N GLY A 102 -1.68 -2.56 17.35
CA GLY A 102 -0.37 -1.95 17.61
C GLY A 102 0.69 -2.38 16.59
N VAL A 103 0.70 -3.67 16.22
CA VAL A 103 1.59 -4.19 15.17
C VAL A 103 1.23 -3.60 13.81
N VAL A 104 -0.07 -3.51 13.49
CA VAL A 104 -0.56 -2.86 12.26
C VAL A 104 -0.11 -1.39 12.21
N ALA A 105 -0.26 -0.66 13.33
CA ALA A 105 0.18 0.73 13.42
C ALA A 105 1.69 0.88 13.19
N ALA A 106 2.50 -0.01 13.77
CA ALA A 106 3.96 -0.01 13.56
C ALA A 106 4.31 -0.23 12.07
N ALA A 107 3.65 -1.16 11.39
CA ALA A 107 3.87 -1.42 9.96
C ALA A 107 3.51 -0.19 9.10
N PHE A 108 2.38 0.48 9.38
CA PHE A 108 2.04 1.75 8.73
C PHE A 108 3.01 2.87 9.09
N GLY A 109 3.53 2.91 10.31
CA GLY A 109 4.58 3.86 10.74
C GLY A 109 5.86 3.71 9.92
N VAL A 110 6.29 2.47 9.64
CA VAL A 110 7.41 2.20 8.72
C VAL A 110 7.10 2.73 7.33
N MET A 111 5.90 2.47 6.79
CA MET A 111 5.47 3.03 5.51
C MET A 111 5.48 4.56 5.51
N ALA A 112 5.02 5.20 6.60
CA ALA A 112 5.00 6.65 6.74
C ALA A 112 6.43 7.22 6.69
N ALA A 113 7.38 6.62 7.41
CA ALA A 113 8.78 7.03 7.37
C ALA A 113 9.34 6.95 5.94
N GLY A 114 9.07 5.85 5.22
CA GLY A 114 9.46 5.73 3.82
C GLY A 114 8.79 6.76 2.90
N SER A 115 7.51 7.06 3.14
CA SER A 115 6.77 8.07 2.36
C SER A 115 7.33 9.48 2.57
N LEU A 116 7.78 9.80 3.78
CA LEU A 116 8.51 11.04 4.06
C LEU A 116 9.85 11.09 3.33
N MET A 117 10.57 9.96 3.23
CA MET A 117 11.80 9.89 2.42
C MET A 117 11.52 10.15 0.94
N VAL A 118 10.37 9.67 0.39
CA VAL A 118 9.93 9.99 -0.97
C VAL A 118 9.67 11.48 -1.12
N GLY A 119 8.98 12.08 -0.17
CA GLY A 119 8.70 13.52 -0.12
C GLY A 119 10.00 14.34 -0.10
N ALA A 120 10.91 14.05 0.81
CA ALA A 120 12.19 14.74 0.96
C ALA A 120 13.06 14.68 -0.33
N ARG A 121 12.92 13.61 -1.13
CA ARG A 121 13.62 13.50 -2.42
C ARG A 121 13.00 14.38 -3.52
N ARG A 122 11.75 14.75 -3.39
CA ARG A 122 10.98 15.48 -4.40
C ARG A 122 10.81 16.96 -4.10
N TYR A 123 10.92 17.34 -2.83
CA TYR A 123 10.65 18.70 -2.38
C TYR A 123 11.81 19.23 -1.50
N PRO A 124 12.12 20.53 -1.49
CA PRO A 124 11.50 21.57 -2.34
C PRO A 124 11.99 21.55 -3.80
N VAL A 125 13.17 20.97 -4.04
CA VAL A 125 13.80 20.96 -5.39
C VAL A 125 13.88 19.52 -5.92
N LYS A 126 13.06 19.25 -6.93
CA LYS A 126 13.06 17.95 -7.61
C LYS A 126 14.29 17.75 -8.47
N LYS A 127 14.98 16.60 -8.35
CA LYS A 127 16.08 16.24 -9.24
C LYS A 127 15.58 16.10 -10.69
N PRO A 128 16.33 16.59 -11.71
CA PRO A 128 15.88 16.59 -13.12
C PRO A 128 15.46 15.20 -13.64
N ARG A 129 16.11 14.14 -13.14
CA ARG A 129 15.84 12.75 -13.54
C ARG A 129 14.53 12.16 -12.98
N LEU A 130 13.86 12.85 -12.06
CA LEU A 130 12.61 12.37 -11.50
C LEU A 130 11.45 12.75 -12.41
N SER A 131 10.51 11.80 -12.60
CA SER A 131 9.32 12.01 -13.42
C SER A 131 8.50 13.21 -12.95
N ALA A 132 7.91 13.89 -13.92
CA ALA A 132 7.01 15.02 -13.73
C ALA A 132 5.54 14.60 -14.00
N GLY A 133 4.63 15.53 -13.90
CA GLY A 133 3.22 15.33 -14.21
C GLY A 133 2.46 14.60 -13.09
N ARG A 134 1.58 13.68 -13.45
CA ARG A 134 0.67 12.99 -12.52
C ARG A 134 1.36 12.19 -11.41
N PHE A 135 2.60 11.74 -11.62
CA PHE A 135 3.38 11.07 -10.58
C PHE A 135 3.76 12.00 -9.41
N GLN A 136 3.49 13.29 -9.50
CA GLN A 136 3.69 14.22 -8.38
C GLN A 136 2.71 13.97 -7.23
N ILE A 137 1.53 13.40 -7.49
CA ILE A 137 0.54 13.09 -6.44
C ILE A 137 0.92 11.86 -5.62
N LEU A 138 1.74 10.94 -6.17
CA LEU A 138 2.06 9.67 -5.54
C LEU A 138 2.61 9.79 -4.11
N PRO A 139 3.55 10.70 -3.78
CA PRO A 139 4.03 10.87 -2.40
C PRO A 139 2.91 11.25 -1.42
N PHE A 140 1.96 12.05 -1.86
CA PHE A 140 0.83 12.48 -1.02
C PHE A 140 -0.15 11.33 -0.77
N LEU A 141 -0.43 10.51 -1.79
CA LEU A 141 -1.27 9.32 -1.64
C LEU A 141 -0.62 8.30 -0.70
N LEU A 142 0.68 8.06 -0.87
CA LEU A 142 1.46 7.18 0.02
C LEU A 142 1.41 7.68 1.47
N LEU A 143 1.63 8.97 1.67
CA LEU A 143 1.63 9.57 3.00
C LEU A 143 0.22 9.57 3.62
N ALA A 144 -0.82 9.88 2.84
CA ALA A 144 -2.20 9.85 3.29
C ALA A 144 -2.61 8.43 3.74
N TYR A 145 -2.27 7.41 2.95
CA TYR A 145 -2.55 6.02 3.32
C TYR A 145 -1.77 5.61 4.57
N ALA A 146 -0.48 5.95 4.64
CA ALA A 146 0.38 5.60 5.75
C ALA A 146 -0.05 6.28 7.06
N LEU A 147 -0.27 7.60 7.05
CA LEU A 147 -0.69 8.35 8.25
C LEU A 147 -2.12 7.99 8.67
N GLY A 148 -3.05 7.93 7.73
CA GLY A 148 -4.43 7.50 8.00
C GLY A 148 -4.47 6.10 8.60
N GLY A 149 -3.72 5.16 8.01
CA GLY A 149 -3.58 3.79 8.52
C GLY A 149 -2.94 3.71 9.90
N THR A 150 -1.83 4.45 10.14
CA THR A 150 -1.17 4.50 11.45
C THR A 150 -2.14 5.00 12.52
N LEU A 151 -2.79 6.14 12.28
CA LEU A 151 -3.69 6.76 13.25
C LEU A 151 -4.92 5.88 13.51
N THR A 152 -5.53 5.31 12.44
CA THR A 152 -6.65 4.39 12.57
C THR A 152 -6.28 3.18 13.42
N ALA A 153 -5.15 2.54 13.12
CA ALA A 153 -4.69 1.37 13.86
C ALA A 153 -4.33 1.69 15.32
N LEU A 154 -3.73 2.85 15.59
CA LEU A 154 -3.46 3.31 16.96
C LEU A 154 -4.75 3.52 17.75
N LEU A 155 -5.76 4.18 17.15
CA LEU A 155 -7.06 4.38 17.81
C LEU A 155 -7.73 3.04 18.14
N LEU A 156 -7.66 2.07 17.23
CA LEU A 156 -8.18 0.72 17.46
C LEU A 156 -7.39 -0.02 18.55
N ALA A 157 -6.07 0.11 18.58
CA ALA A 157 -5.21 -0.48 19.61
C ALA A 157 -5.54 0.07 21.00
N LEU A 158 -5.77 1.38 21.08
CA LEU A 158 -6.13 2.06 22.34
C LEU A 158 -7.60 1.85 22.75
N GLY A 159 -8.42 1.28 21.84
CA GLY A 159 -9.88 1.20 22.04
C GLY A 159 -10.53 2.58 22.03
N ALA A 160 -9.86 3.56 21.43
CA ALA A 160 -10.38 4.90 21.28
C ALA A 160 -11.28 4.98 20.05
N GLY A 161 -12.55 5.26 20.30
CA GLY A 161 -13.54 5.53 19.26
C GLY A 161 -13.75 7.04 19.07
N GLY A 162 -14.97 7.39 18.69
CA GLY A 162 -15.40 8.77 18.53
C GLY A 162 -15.07 9.34 17.16
N ILE A 163 -15.13 10.68 17.04
CA ILE A 163 -15.08 11.39 15.77
C ILE A 163 -13.73 11.26 15.05
N ALA A 164 -12.64 11.05 15.77
CA ALA A 164 -11.29 10.93 15.18
C ALA A 164 -11.16 9.70 14.27
N LEU A 165 -11.77 8.58 14.63
CA LEU A 165 -11.61 7.31 13.91
C LEU A 165 -12.17 7.35 12.48
N PRO A 166 -13.38 7.87 12.20
CA PRO A 166 -13.84 7.99 10.81
C PRO A 166 -12.99 8.95 9.97
N PHE A 167 -12.42 10.02 10.55
CA PHE A 167 -11.54 10.92 9.81
C PHE A 167 -10.22 10.25 9.41
N THR A 168 -9.58 9.52 10.33
CA THR A 168 -8.33 8.81 10.04
C THR A 168 -8.57 7.69 9.03
N LEU A 169 -9.69 6.99 9.12
CA LEU A 169 -10.11 5.98 8.16
C LEU A 169 -10.39 6.59 6.78
N ALA A 170 -11.06 7.75 6.71
CA ALA A 170 -11.28 8.46 5.46
C ALA A 170 -9.97 8.89 4.80
N LEU A 171 -8.99 9.34 5.59
CA LEU A 171 -7.66 9.68 5.08
C LEU A 171 -6.94 8.44 4.53
N ALA A 172 -7.00 7.30 5.24
CA ALA A 172 -6.46 6.03 4.75
C ALA A 172 -7.18 5.58 3.46
N ALA A 173 -8.49 5.73 3.40
CA ALA A 173 -9.29 5.40 2.22
C ALA A 173 -8.91 6.25 1.00
N ALA A 174 -8.79 7.56 1.18
CA ALA A 174 -8.41 8.47 0.11
C ALA A 174 -7.02 8.14 -0.46
N GLY A 175 -6.04 7.92 0.42
CA GLY A 175 -4.70 7.53 0.02
C GLY A 175 -4.66 6.16 -0.65
N GLY A 176 -5.24 5.16 -0.03
CA GLY A 176 -5.18 3.78 -0.49
C GLY A 176 -5.98 3.52 -1.77
N LEU A 177 -7.20 4.03 -1.88
CA LEU A 177 -7.99 3.93 -3.13
C LEU A 177 -7.33 4.72 -4.26
N GLY A 178 -6.75 5.90 -3.95
CA GLY A 178 -5.96 6.64 -4.92
C GLY A 178 -4.77 5.85 -5.45
N LEU A 179 -3.99 5.19 -4.57
CA LEU A 179 -2.89 4.30 -4.96
C LEU A 179 -3.38 3.13 -5.82
N ALA A 180 -4.46 2.45 -5.40
CA ALA A 180 -5.03 1.34 -6.16
C ALA A 180 -5.51 1.77 -7.55
N PHE A 181 -6.02 3.00 -7.67
CA PHE A 181 -6.45 3.57 -8.94
C PHE A 181 -5.26 3.92 -9.85
N GLU A 182 -4.13 4.37 -9.27
CA GLU A 182 -2.91 4.67 -10.03
C GLU A 182 -2.25 3.43 -10.66
N VAL A 183 -2.57 2.21 -10.22
CA VAL A 183 -2.09 0.95 -10.84
C VAL A 183 -2.51 0.85 -12.33
N ARG A 184 -3.55 1.57 -12.73
CA ARG A 184 -4.01 1.61 -14.15
C ARG A 184 -2.98 2.23 -15.12
N HIS A 185 -2.00 2.94 -14.64
CA HIS A 185 -0.97 3.65 -15.41
C HIS A 185 0.37 2.94 -15.37
#